data_bb1c8df5cf3096994524350d97773d01
#
_entry.id   bb1c8df5cf3096994524350d97773d01
#
_cell.length_a   1.000
_cell.length_b   1.000
_cell.length_c   1.000
_cell.angle_alpha   90.00
_cell.angle_beta   90.00
_cell.angle_gamma   90.00
#
_symmetry.space_group_name_H-M   'P 1'
#
loop_
_entity.id
_entity.type
_entity.pdbx_description
1 polymer ?
#
loop_
_entity_poly.entity_id
_entity_poly.type
_entity_poly.pdbx_seq_one_letter_code
_entity_poly.pdbx_strand_id
1 'polypeptide(L)'
;SLPSGLSFTNGVISGKPFANQNTVTYTVYANNSGGSATATFDLTINEPTPNIDYSPDNYTLTNGTSYTITPTLLGQTGSISSIMGAGSASAGSNGCTFGDLLIFKTDDWRLWAFNSSLPASTSNPHVLATGVSFSSCSARIIHNGTMYFSATTNSTGSELWKTDGTAAGTSMVKDIRSGTTSSSPGSFFVYNAELHFRIDMGMNGIDIWKTDGTTSGTVKATNTVCYNVNCGFGKPIEYNGSFYAAGYWNNQGSEVLMYDSSGLSLLVDLSPGTRFSVPRTSNPSNLIVHDDWIWFLTGGNPSSGNGYCLYRSNGTAAGTTPFVCDTNKYGLELFNDELYFGRSANGKGYELWKTDGTTSGTVMVKDINTGSGSALGNQYGSARLFTSTDDYLYFSVKTGTTLSDEAIWRTD
;
A
#
# COMPACT_ATOMS: atom_id res chain seq x y z
N SER A 1 -13.38 -2.50 27.60
CA SER A 1 -13.10 -2.68 26.16
C SER A 1 -12.73 -4.13 25.89
N LEU A 2 -13.06 -4.62 24.71
CA LEU A 2 -12.58 -5.93 24.23
C LEU A 2 -11.05 -5.87 24.02
N PRO A 3 -10.38 -7.01 23.98
CA PRO A 3 -8.98 -7.12 23.59
C PRO A 3 -8.71 -6.55 22.20
N SER A 4 -7.51 -5.99 22.02
CA SER A 4 -7.07 -5.47 20.73
C SER A 4 -7.21 -6.52 19.62
N GLY A 5 -7.73 -6.12 18.48
CA GLY A 5 -8.04 -6.99 17.34
C GLY A 5 -9.45 -7.58 17.37
N LEU A 6 -10.23 -7.38 18.43
CA LEU A 6 -11.65 -7.75 18.51
C LEU A 6 -12.55 -6.53 18.49
N SER A 7 -13.67 -6.62 17.79
CA SER A 7 -14.72 -5.61 17.71
C SER A 7 -16.07 -6.19 18.13
N PHE A 8 -16.94 -5.32 18.67
CA PHE A 8 -18.32 -5.66 18.99
C PHE A 8 -19.27 -4.77 18.18
N THR A 9 -20.03 -5.37 17.27
CA THR A 9 -20.94 -4.63 16.40
C THR A 9 -22.23 -5.43 16.24
N ASN A 10 -23.37 -4.77 16.45
CA ASN A 10 -24.70 -5.39 16.30
C ASN A 10 -24.88 -6.71 17.07
N GLY A 11 -24.32 -6.80 18.27
CA GLY A 11 -24.44 -8.01 19.11
C GLY A 11 -23.43 -9.12 18.76
N VAL A 12 -22.55 -8.91 17.79
CA VAL A 12 -21.54 -9.89 17.35
C VAL A 12 -20.13 -9.42 17.72
N ILE A 13 -19.35 -10.32 18.32
CA ILE A 13 -17.90 -10.14 18.49
C ILE A 13 -17.20 -10.77 17.30
N SER A 14 -16.32 -10.00 16.65
CA SER A 14 -15.55 -10.47 15.49
C SER A 14 -14.14 -9.88 15.51
N GLY A 15 -13.23 -10.46 14.74
CA GLY A 15 -11.84 -10.02 14.62
C GLY A 15 -10.83 -11.10 14.99
N LYS A 16 -9.54 -10.74 15.00
CA LYS A 16 -8.42 -11.60 15.41
C LYS A 16 -7.74 -10.93 16.62
N PRO A 17 -7.73 -11.56 17.81
CA PRO A 17 -7.02 -10.98 18.95
C PRO A 17 -5.52 -11.04 18.72
N PHE A 18 -4.80 -9.99 19.16
CA PHE A 18 -3.36 -9.87 18.96
C PHE A 18 -2.53 -10.35 20.15
N ALA A 19 -3.17 -10.62 21.30
CA ALA A 19 -2.49 -11.08 22.50
C ALA A 19 -3.34 -12.08 23.27
N ASN A 20 -2.66 -12.94 24.04
CA ASN A 20 -3.32 -13.83 24.99
C ASN A 20 -4.00 -13.06 26.09
N GLN A 21 -5.10 -13.57 26.60
CA GLN A 21 -5.80 -13.01 27.74
C GLN A 21 -6.30 -14.13 28.64
N ASN A 22 -6.02 -14.01 29.93
CA ASN A 22 -6.71 -14.80 30.95
C ASN A 22 -8.21 -14.50 30.91
N THR A 23 -9.01 -15.40 31.44
CA THR A 23 -10.46 -15.23 31.50
C THR A 23 -10.83 -13.88 32.11
N VAL A 24 -11.55 -13.06 31.32
CA VAL A 24 -12.11 -11.77 31.73
C VAL A 24 -13.59 -11.77 31.45
N THR A 25 -14.39 -11.38 32.45
CA THR A 25 -15.84 -11.25 32.30
C THR A 25 -16.17 -9.88 31.71
N TYR A 26 -16.92 -9.90 30.60
CA TYR A 26 -17.42 -8.71 29.91
C TYR A 26 -18.90 -8.56 30.12
N THR A 27 -19.37 -7.31 30.28
CA THR A 27 -20.79 -6.98 30.39
C THR A 27 -21.26 -6.28 29.14
N VAL A 28 -22.32 -6.78 28.52
CA VAL A 28 -23.02 -6.16 27.41
C VAL A 28 -24.26 -5.45 27.96
N TYR A 29 -24.48 -4.23 27.51
CA TYR A 29 -25.64 -3.39 27.84
C TYR A 29 -26.53 -3.24 26.62
N ALA A 30 -27.80 -3.47 26.76
CA ALA A 30 -28.82 -3.19 25.78
C ALA A 30 -29.83 -2.19 26.37
N ASN A 31 -29.98 -1.04 25.70
CA ASN A 31 -30.86 0.03 26.12
C ASN A 31 -31.87 0.36 24.99
N ASN A 32 -33.13 0.51 25.33
CA ASN A 32 -34.18 1.03 24.46
C ASN A 32 -35.15 1.87 25.26
N SER A 33 -36.21 2.38 24.60
CA SER A 33 -37.24 3.19 25.25
C SER A 33 -38.05 2.44 26.33
N GLY A 34 -38.00 1.12 26.37
CA GLY A 34 -38.68 0.28 27.37
C GLY A 34 -37.80 -0.07 28.58
N GLY A 35 -36.53 0.25 28.57
CA GLY A 35 -35.60 -0.03 29.68
C GLY A 35 -34.21 -0.52 29.27
N SER A 36 -33.47 -0.98 30.25
CA SER A 36 -32.10 -1.49 30.11
C SER A 36 -32.01 -2.94 30.54
N ALA A 37 -31.23 -3.72 29.81
CA ALA A 37 -30.85 -5.10 30.16
C ALA A 37 -29.33 -5.27 30.08
N THR A 38 -28.80 -6.17 30.91
CA THR A 38 -27.38 -6.52 30.90
C THR A 38 -27.20 -8.03 30.78
N ALA A 39 -26.17 -8.45 30.08
CA ALA A 39 -25.70 -9.83 30.04
C ALA A 39 -24.18 -9.87 30.22
N THR A 40 -23.68 -10.93 30.85
CA THR A 40 -22.22 -11.12 31.00
C THR A 40 -21.80 -12.38 30.23
N PHE A 41 -20.54 -12.35 29.75
CA PHE A 41 -19.86 -13.52 29.19
C PHE A 41 -18.40 -13.50 29.56
N ASP A 42 -17.79 -14.67 29.64
CA ASP A 42 -16.37 -14.82 29.90
C ASP A 42 -15.61 -15.03 28.60
N LEU A 43 -14.51 -14.33 28.42
CA LEU A 43 -13.63 -14.44 27.26
C LEU A 43 -12.21 -14.79 27.70
N THR A 44 -11.70 -15.89 27.14
CA THR A 44 -10.31 -16.34 27.30
C THR A 44 -9.67 -16.38 25.92
N ILE A 45 -8.45 -15.90 25.79
CA ILE A 45 -7.66 -16.00 24.56
C ILE A 45 -6.40 -16.79 24.88
N ASN A 46 -6.30 -17.97 24.35
CA ASN A 46 -5.18 -18.87 24.56
C ASN A 46 -4.21 -18.82 23.39
N GLU A 47 -2.93 -19.04 23.66
CA GLU A 47 -1.99 -19.40 22.58
C GLU A 47 -2.42 -20.76 21.99
N PRO A 48 -2.28 -20.90 20.65
CA PRO A 48 -2.41 -22.23 20.07
C PRO A 48 -1.32 -23.13 20.66
N THR A 49 -1.72 -24.34 21.07
CA THR A 49 -0.75 -25.33 21.59
C THR A 49 0.29 -25.62 20.50
N PRO A 50 1.59 -25.52 20.79
CA PRO A 50 2.61 -25.89 19.82
C PRO A 50 2.47 -27.40 19.52
N ASN A 51 2.37 -27.73 18.26
CA ASN A 51 2.37 -29.12 17.81
C ASN A 51 3.79 -29.41 17.26
N ILE A 52 4.51 -30.31 17.91
CA ILE A 52 5.89 -30.68 17.59
C ILE A 52 5.90 -32.11 17.11
N ASP A 53 6.47 -32.35 15.95
CA ASP A 53 6.66 -33.68 15.38
C ASP A 53 8.15 -33.99 15.20
N TYR A 54 8.58 -35.19 15.59
CA TYR A 54 9.87 -35.75 15.30
C TYR A 54 9.67 -36.92 14.34
N SER A 55 9.75 -36.66 13.07
CA SER A 55 9.60 -37.69 12.03
C SER A 55 10.97 -38.04 11.40
N PRO A 56 11.34 -39.34 11.38
CA PRO A 56 10.60 -40.49 11.91
C PRO A 56 10.61 -40.59 13.44
N ASP A 57 9.63 -41.21 14.03
CA ASP A 57 9.48 -41.38 15.49
C ASP A 57 10.63 -42.19 16.14
N ASN A 58 11.41 -42.88 15.34
CA ASN A 58 12.54 -43.73 15.77
C ASN A 58 13.81 -43.37 15.02
N TYR A 59 14.87 -43.09 15.76
CA TYR A 59 16.20 -42.82 15.26
C TYR A 59 17.17 -43.92 15.74
N THR A 60 17.95 -44.51 14.82
CA THR A 60 19.08 -45.37 15.17
C THR A 60 20.36 -44.54 15.07
N LEU A 61 21.00 -44.31 16.20
CA LEU A 61 22.23 -43.52 16.28
C LEU A 61 23.46 -44.40 16.48
N THR A 62 24.57 -44.05 15.81
CA THR A 62 25.83 -44.74 15.96
C THR A 62 26.68 -44.04 17.02
N ASN A 63 27.20 -44.79 17.96
CA ASN A 63 28.06 -44.27 19.03
C ASN A 63 29.31 -43.57 18.43
N GLY A 64 29.63 -42.40 18.94
CA GLY A 64 30.79 -41.61 18.48
C GLY A 64 30.52 -40.69 17.27
N THR A 65 29.29 -40.62 16.77
CA THR A 65 28.88 -39.71 15.69
C THR A 65 28.00 -38.61 16.23
N SER A 66 28.25 -37.34 15.83
CA SER A 66 27.37 -36.22 16.20
C SER A 66 26.14 -36.18 15.28
N TYR A 67 24.96 -36.08 15.87
CA TYR A 67 23.69 -35.95 15.17
C TYR A 67 22.97 -34.70 15.64
N THR A 68 22.28 -34.04 14.72
CA THR A 68 21.31 -32.97 15.03
C THR A 68 19.93 -33.45 14.62
N ILE A 69 19.04 -33.62 15.60
CA ILE A 69 17.65 -33.96 15.37
C ILE A 69 16.82 -32.70 15.69
N THR A 70 16.20 -32.12 14.66
CA THR A 70 15.39 -30.93 14.78
C THR A 70 13.90 -31.33 14.72
N PRO A 71 13.08 -30.87 15.69
CA PRO A 71 11.64 -31.06 15.61
C PRO A 71 11.04 -30.23 14.49
N THR A 72 10.00 -30.75 13.87
CA THR A 72 9.12 -29.99 12.98
C THR A 72 7.99 -29.40 13.81
N LEU A 73 7.85 -28.09 13.85
CA LEU A 73 6.69 -27.43 14.45
C LEU A 73 5.51 -27.60 13.52
N LEU A 74 4.55 -28.45 13.90
CA LEU A 74 3.30 -28.61 13.19
C LEU A 74 2.30 -27.57 13.70
N GLY A 75 1.98 -26.56 12.87
CA GLY A 75 0.83 -25.68 13.09
C GLY A 75 1.10 -24.18 13.22
N GLN A 76 2.35 -23.71 13.18
CA GLN A 76 2.64 -22.26 13.20
C GLN A 76 3.57 -21.78 12.08
N THR A 77 4.35 -22.67 11.49
CA THR A 77 5.05 -22.42 10.25
C THR A 77 4.37 -23.31 9.22
N GLY A 78 3.62 -22.72 8.32
CA GLY A 78 3.10 -23.45 7.19
C GLY A 78 4.24 -24.24 6.57
N SER A 79 4.16 -25.57 6.60
CA SER A 79 5.01 -26.38 5.74
C SER A 79 4.86 -25.77 4.35
N ILE A 80 5.96 -25.42 3.70
CA ILE A 80 5.95 -25.04 2.29
C ILE A 80 5.56 -26.29 1.52
N SER A 81 4.28 -26.61 1.51
CA SER A 81 3.73 -27.61 0.62
C SER A 81 3.40 -26.94 -0.69
N SER A 82 3.81 -27.55 -1.80
CA SER A 82 3.33 -27.14 -3.11
C SER A 82 1.82 -27.25 -3.12
N ILE A 83 1.12 -26.12 -3.18
CA ILE A 83 -0.34 -26.06 -3.34
C ILE A 83 -0.78 -26.45 -4.77
N MET A 84 0.18 -26.68 -5.67
CA MET A 84 -0.04 -27.14 -7.03
C MET A 84 0.83 -28.37 -7.28
N GLY A 85 0.25 -29.45 -7.85
CA GLY A 85 0.98 -30.64 -8.25
C GLY A 85 2.12 -30.30 -9.23
N ALA A 86 3.15 -31.15 -9.26
CA ALA A 86 4.34 -31.00 -10.10
C ALA A 86 3.99 -30.96 -11.60
N GLY A 87 3.65 -29.80 -12.09
CA GLY A 87 3.42 -29.49 -13.50
C GLY A 87 3.61 -28.00 -13.69
N SER A 88 4.78 -27.64 -14.17
CA SER A 88 5.16 -26.41 -14.91
C SER A 88 4.37 -25.12 -14.67
N ALA A 89 4.04 -24.77 -13.45
CA ALA A 89 3.50 -23.44 -13.18
C ALA A 89 4.45 -22.75 -12.21
N SER A 90 5.38 -21.97 -12.74
CA SER A 90 6.02 -20.93 -11.95
C SER A 90 4.94 -20.01 -11.47
N ALA A 91 4.67 -19.99 -10.17
CA ALA A 91 3.86 -18.92 -9.60
C ALA A 91 4.63 -17.64 -9.85
N GLY A 92 4.14 -16.81 -10.78
CA GLY A 92 4.68 -15.48 -10.99
C GLY A 92 4.68 -14.75 -9.65
N SER A 93 5.68 -13.93 -9.40
CA SER A 93 6.02 -13.29 -8.12
C SER A 93 4.96 -12.38 -7.48
N ASN A 94 3.69 -12.40 -7.93
CA ASN A 94 2.69 -11.40 -7.55
C ASN A 94 1.35 -12.06 -7.20
N GLY A 95 1.24 -12.64 -6.00
CA GLY A 95 -0.05 -13.04 -5.42
C GLY A 95 -0.71 -11.87 -4.67
N CYS A 96 -2.03 -11.81 -4.70
CA CYS A 96 -2.85 -10.82 -4.00
C CYS A 96 -3.76 -11.46 -2.97
N THR A 97 -3.87 -10.87 -1.79
CA THR A 97 -4.89 -11.28 -0.81
C THR A 97 -6.23 -10.60 -1.09
N PHE A 98 -7.31 -11.36 -0.97
CA PHE A 98 -8.70 -10.91 -1.04
C PHE A 98 -9.51 -11.69 0.00
N GLY A 99 -9.68 -11.11 1.19
CA GLY A 99 -10.15 -11.88 2.35
C GLY A 99 -9.22 -13.07 2.63
N ASP A 100 -9.80 -14.25 2.75
CA ASP A 100 -9.06 -15.51 2.94
C ASP A 100 -8.49 -16.10 1.64
N LEU A 101 -8.71 -15.43 0.51
CA LEU A 101 -8.21 -15.89 -0.77
C LEU A 101 -6.84 -15.30 -1.10
N LEU A 102 -5.95 -16.14 -1.61
CA LEU A 102 -4.77 -15.76 -2.35
C LEU A 102 -5.10 -15.85 -3.84
N ILE A 103 -5.15 -14.71 -4.52
CA ILE A 103 -5.34 -14.63 -5.98
C ILE A 103 -3.96 -14.54 -6.61
N PHE A 104 -3.65 -15.41 -7.57
CA PHE A 104 -2.35 -15.44 -8.24
C PHE A 104 -2.48 -15.90 -9.69
N LYS A 105 -1.48 -15.61 -10.49
CA LYS A 105 -1.40 -16.06 -11.88
C LYS A 105 -0.35 -17.15 -12.05
N THR A 106 -0.51 -17.93 -13.11
CA THR A 106 0.49 -18.88 -13.61
C THR A 106 1.00 -18.46 -15.00
N ASP A 107 2.15 -18.96 -15.42
CA ASP A 107 2.80 -18.60 -16.70
C ASP A 107 1.97 -19.01 -17.92
N ASP A 108 1.02 -19.93 -17.76
CA ASP A 108 0.08 -20.38 -18.80
C ASP A 108 -1.16 -19.47 -18.92
N TRP A 109 -1.10 -18.25 -18.39
CA TRP A 109 -2.17 -17.26 -18.45
C TRP A 109 -3.46 -17.72 -17.78
N ARG A 110 -3.36 -18.36 -16.62
CA ARG A 110 -4.48 -18.66 -15.75
C ARG A 110 -4.44 -17.83 -14.48
N LEU A 111 -5.62 -17.32 -14.13
CA LEU A 111 -5.84 -16.68 -12.84
C LEU A 111 -6.44 -17.70 -11.88
N TRP A 112 -5.87 -17.82 -10.70
CA TRP A 112 -6.22 -18.79 -9.68
C TRP A 112 -6.62 -18.12 -8.38
N ALA A 113 -7.47 -18.78 -7.62
CA ALA A 113 -7.71 -18.48 -6.21
C ALA A 113 -7.37 -19.69 -5.34
N PHE A 114 -6.66 -19.47 -4.26
CA PHE A 114 -6.43 -20.41 -3.18
C PHE A 114 -7.09 -19.88 -1.91
N ASN A 115 -7.98 -20.64 -1.31
CA ASN A 115 -8.59 -20.29 -0.04
C ASN A 115 -7.73 -20.80 1.11
N SER A 116 -7.14 -19.89 1.89
CA SER A 116 -6.24 -20.22 3.00
C SER A 116 -6.97 -20.85 4.20
N SER A 117 -8.30 -20.66 4.30
CA SER A 117 -9.13 -21.24 5.36
C SER A 117 -9.52 -22.71 5.07
N LEU A 118 -9.24 -23.21 3.86
CA LEU A 118 -9.56 -24.57 3.45
C LEU A 118 -8.29 -25.39 3.20
N PRO A 119 -8.29 -26.69 3.47
CA PRO A 119 -7.17 -27.55 3.13
C PRO A 119 -6.94 -27.57 1.60
N ALA A 120 -5.68 -27.75 1.20
CA ALA A 120 -5.35 -27.95 -0.20
C ALA A 120 -6.01 -29.25 -0.71
N SER A 121 -6.65 -29.16 -1.87
CA SER A 121 -7.36 -30.27 -2.51
C SER A 121 -7.42 -30.06 -4.02
N THR A 122 -8.04 -30.98 -4.76
CA THR A 122 -8.25 -30.83 -6.22
C THR A 122 -9.14 -29.64 -6.60
N SER A 123 -9.90 -29.10 -5.65
CA SER A 123 -10.77 -27.93 -5.82
C SER A 123 -10.26 -26.66 -5.10
N ASN A 124 -9.11 -26.75 -4.43
CA ASN A 124 -8.44 -25.63 -3.77
C ASN A 124 -6.92 -25.78 -3.93
N PRO A 125 -6.26 -25.03 -4.83
CA PRO A 125 -6.77 -23.86 -5.57
C PRO A 125 -7.72 -24.19 -6.71
N HIS A 126 -8.48 -23.19 -7.16
CA HIS A 126 -9.37 -23.30 -8.32
C HIS A 126 -9.12 -22.17 -9.33
N VAL A 127 -9.42 -22.45 -10.61
CA VAL A 127 -9.24 -21.48 -11.69
C VAL A 127 -10.36 -20.45 -11.67
N LEU A 128 -10.01 -19.17 -11.66
CA LEU A 128 -10.94 -18.06 -11.82
C LEU A 128 -11.17 -17.70 -13.28
N ALA A 129 -10.11 -17.65 -14.08
CA ALA A 129 -10.18 -17.33 -15.49
C ALA A 129 -8.97 -17.91 -16.23
N THR A 130 -9.13 -18.15 -17.54
CA THR A 130 -8.09 -18.61 -18.46
C THR A 130 -7.81 -17.56 -19.55
N GLY A 131 -6.59 -17.50 -20.07
CA GLY A 131 -6.19 -16.50 -21.04
C GLY A 131 -6.07 -15.10 -20.46
N VAL A 132 -5.92 -15.00 -19.14
CA VAL A 132 -5.88 -13.74 -18.38
C VAL A 132 -4.59 -13.64 -17.58
N SER A 133 -3.92 -12.53 -17.68
CA SER A 133 -2.74 -12.21 -16.90
C SER A 133 -2.92 -10.88 -16.19
N PHE A 134 -2.66 -10.79 -14.90
CA PHE A 134 -2.53 -9.53 -14.21
C PHE A 134 -1.07 -9.29 -13.81
N SER A 135 -0.64 -8.03 -13.87
CA SER A 135 0.79 -7.70 -13.75
C SER A 135 1.22 -7.36 -12.33
N SER A 136 0.32 -6.86 -11.51
CA SER A 136 0.68 -6.40 -10.15
C SER A 136 -0.54 -6.31 -9.24
N CYS A 137 -0.31 -6.64 -7.98
CA CYS A 137 -1.28 -6.42 -6.90
C CYS A 137 -1.42 -4.96 -6.49
N SER A 138 -0.51 -4.10 -6.88
CA SER A 138 -0.58 -2.66 -6.55
C SER A 138 -1.70 -1.94 -7.29
N ALA A 139 -2.15 -2.46 -8.42
CA ALA A 139 -3.24 -1.91 -9.21
C ALA A 139 -4.56 -2.64 -8.96
N ARG A 140 -5.03 -2.64 -7.70
CA ARG A 140 -6.30 -3.21 -7.29
C ARG A 140 -6.97 -2.42 -6.18
N ILE A 141 -8.28 -2.63 -6.04
CA ILE A 141 -9.08 -2.18 -4.90
C ILE A 141 -10.18 -3.19 -4.59
N ILE A 142 -10.57 -3.28 -3.32
CA ILE A 142 -11.77 -4.00 -2.89
C ILE A 142 -12.86 -2.96 -2.65
N HIS A 143 -13.99 -3.12 -3.33
CA HIS A 143 -15.14 -2.25 -3.18
C HIS A 143 -16.41 -3.08 -3.19
N ASN A 144 -17.26 -2.92 -2.17
CA ASN A 144 -18.52 -3.65 -2.00
C ASN A 144 -18.36 -5.18 -2.16
N GLY A 145 -17.35 -5.77 -1.52
CA GLY A 145 -17.10 -7.21 -1.54
C GLY A 145 -16.57 -7.76 -2.87
N THR A 146 -16.23 -6.91 -3.82
CA THR A 146 -15.67 -7.27 -5.13
C THR A 146 -14.26 -6.65 -5.27
N MET A 147 -13.31 -7.45 -5.72
CA MET A 147 -11.98 -6.96 -6.07
C MET A 147 -11.97 -6.51 -7.53
N TYR A 148 -11.59 -5.27 -7.77
CA TYR A 148 -11.35 -4.69 -9.10
C TYR A 148 -9.87 -4.55 -9.35
N PHE A 149 -9.43 -4.89 -10.56
CA PHE A 149 -8.02 -4.93 -10.91
C PHE A 149 -7.81 -4.76 -12.41
N SER A 150 -6.57 -4.49 -12.80
CA SER A 150 -6.16 -4.46 -14.21
C SER A 150 -5.68 -5.84 -14.64
N ALA A 151 -6.23 -6.37 -15.72
CA ALA A 151 -5.75 -7.62 -16.29
C ALA A 151 -5.75 -7.58 -17.83
N THR A 152 -4.85 -8.37 -18.41
CA THR A 152 -4.54 -8.38 -19.83
C THR A 152 -5.01 -9.68 -20.47
N THR A 153 -5.63 -9.57 -21.63
CA THR A 153 -5.84 -10.70 -22.55
C THR A 153 -5.19 -10.42 -23.89
N ASN A 154 -4.99 -11.45 -24.70
CA ASN A 154 -4.43 -11.28 -26.05
C ASN A 154 -5.38 -10.55 -27.01
N SER A 155 -6.67 -10.55 -26.74
CA SER A 155 -7.70 -9.98 -27.61
C SER A 155 -8.09 -8.55 -27.27
N THR A 156 -7.95 -8.13 -25.99
CA THR A 156 -8.46 -6.84 -25.51
C THR A 156 -7.39 -5.95 -24.89
N GLY A 157 -6.13 -6.41 -24.80
CA GLY A 157 -5.12 -5.69 -24.05
C GLY A 157 -5.42 -5.71 -22.54
N SER A 158 -4.92 -4.70 -21.83
CA SER A 158 -5.09 -4.54 -20.38
C SER A 158 -6.31 -3.68 -20.08
N GLU A 159 -7.34 -4.28 -19.48
CA GLU A 159 -8.65 -3.68 -19.22
C GLU A 159 -9.09 -3.87 -17.76
N LEU A 160 -10.23 -3.26 -17.40
CA LEU A 160 -10.81 -3.40 -16.07
C LEU A 160 -11.47 -4.77 -15.89
N TRP A 161 -11.04 -5.49 -14.88
CA TRP A 161 -11.58 -6.78 -14.45
C TRP A 161 -12.10 -6.72 -13.03
N LYS A 162 -12.98 -7.65 -12.70
CA LYS A 162 -13.51 -7.85 -11.35
C LYS A 162 -13.54 -9.32 -10.98
N THR A 163 -13.53 -9.60 -9.67
CA THR A 163 -13.75 -10.93 -9.11
C THR A 163 -14.38 -10.83 -7.72
N ASP A 164 -15.27 -11.77 -7.41
CA ASP A 164 -15.76 -12.05 -6.06
C ASP A 164 -15.04 -13.26 -5.43
N GLY A 165 -13.99 -13.76 -6.07
CA GLY A 165 -13.25 -14.96 -5.68
C GLY A 165 -13.77 -16.24 -6.29
N THR A 166 -14.80 -16.18 -7.14
CA THR A 166 -15.35 -17.34 -7.87
C THR A 166 -15.09 -17.21 -9.38
N ALA A 167 -15.08 -18.33 -10.09
CA ALA A 167 -14.97 -18.31 -11.56
C ALA A 167 -16.17 -17.60 -12.23
N ALA A 168 -17.38 -17.76 -11.68
CA ALA A 168 -18.59 -17.11 -12.20
C ALA A 168 -18.58 -15.59 -12.00
N GLY A 169 -18.02 -15.10 -10.88
CA GLY A 169 -17.90 -13.69 -10.57
C GLY A 169 -16.64 -13.02 -11.14
N THR A 170 -15.77 -13.77 -11.84
CA THR A 170 -14.54 -13.25 -12.43
C THR A 170 -14.75 -12.95 -13.91
N SER A 171 -14.70 -11.67 -14.27
CA SER A 171 -14.93 -11.24 -15.65
C SER A 171 -14.31 -9.86 -15.94
N MET A 172 -14.08 -9.57 -17.21
CA MET A 172 -13.80 -8.21 -17.67
C MET A 172 -15.08 -7.37 -17.51
N VAL A 173 -14.95 -6.20 -16.91
CA VAL A 173 -16.08 -5.27 -16.71
C VAL A 173 -16.41 -4.57 -18.03
N LYS A 174 -15.36 -4.07 -18.70
CA LYS A 174 -15.50 -3.36 -19.97
C LYS A 174 -14.19 -3.38 -20.76
N ASP A 175 -14.28 -3.58 -22.06
CA ASP A 175 -13.25 -3.26 -23.05
C ASP A 175 -13.33 -1.74 -23.33
N ILE A 176 -12.56 -0.95 -22.54
CA ILE A 176 -12.63 0.53 -22.57
C ILE A 176 -11.95 1.05 -23.84
N ARG A 177 -10.83 0.42 -24.21
CA ARG A 177 -10.10 0.75 -25.45
C ARG A 177 -10.16 -0.44 -26.41
N SER A 178 -11.26 -0.51 -27.14
CA SER A 178 -11.62 -1.64 -28.01
C SER A 178 -10.45 -2.27 -28.77
N GLY A 179 -10.40 -3.60 -28.75
CA GLY A 179 -9.39 -4.43 -29.39
C GLY A 179 -8.14 -4.59 -28.54
N THR A 180 -6.98 -4.79 -29.15
CA THR A 180 -5.74 -5.12 -28.44
C THR A 180 -5.07 -3.92 -27.73
N THR A 181 -5.66 -2.74 -27.81
CA THR A 181 -5.13 -1.53 -27.17
C THR A 181 -5.51 -1.51 -25.71
N SER A 182 -4.52 -1.33 -24.82
CA SER A 182 -4.74 -1.31 -23.38
C SER A 182 -5.26 0.03 -22.86
N SER A 183 -6.24 0.00 -21.95
CA SER A 183 -6.64 1.14 -21.12
C SER A 183 -5.83 1.25 -19.82
N SER A 184 -5.18 0.16 -19.41
CA SER A 184 -4.29 0.09 -18.25
C SER A 184 -4.88 0.72 -16.98
N PRO A 185 -6.04 0.23 -16.47
CA PRO A 185 -6.69 0.79 -15.29
C PRO A 185 -5.78 0.76 -14.05
N GLY A 186 -5.82 1.82 -13.27
CA GLY A 186 -5.02 1.93 -12.05
C GLY A 186 -5.42 3.11 -11.19
N SER A 187 -4.65 3.40 -10.14
CA SER A 187 -4.93 4.51 -9.21
C SER A 187 -6.38 4.51 -8.74
N PHE A 188 -6.86 3.35 -8.30
CA PHE A 188 -8.24 3.16 -7.85
C PHE A 188 -8.51 3.93 -6.56
N PHE A 189 -9.71 4.53 -6.46
CA PHE A 189 -10.20 5.22 -5.27
C PHE A 189 -11.74 5.23 -5.25
N VAL A 190 -12.33 5.44 -4.07
CA VAL A 190 -13.78 5.55 -3.91
C VAL A 190 -14.14 7.01 -3.65
N TYR A 191 -14.94 7.62 -4.52
CA TYR A 191 -15.42 8.99 -4.41
C TYR A 191 -16.94 9.00 -4.48
N ASN A 192 -17.60 9.61 -3.48
CA ASN A 192 -19.06 9.62 -3.35
C ASN A 192 -19.70 8.23 -3.46
N ALA A 193 -19.09 7.22 -2.79
CA ALA A 193 -19.49 5.82 -2.81
C ALA A 193 -19.40 5.11 -4.18
N GLU A 194 -18.88 5.75 -5.21
CA GLU A 194 -18.62 5.16 -6.52
C GLU A 194 -17.13 4.82 -6.68
N LEU A 195 -16.84 3.70 -7.32
CA LEU A 195 -15.45 3.33 -7.63
C LEU A 195 -14.95 4.12 -8.82
N HIS A 196 -13.87 4.86 -8.63
CA HIS A 196 -13.15 5.63 -9.64
C HIS A 196 -11.78 5.03 -9.92
N PHE A 197 -11.28 5.24 -11.12
CA PHE A 197 -9.96 4.77 -11.51
C PHE A 197 -9.39 5.58 -12.68
N ARG A 198 -8.08 5.62 -12.77
CA ARG A 198 -7.37 6.21 -13.89
C ARG A 198 -7.27 5.19 -15.03
N ILE A 199 -7.42 5.64 -16.24
CA ILE A 199 -7.00 4.91 -17.45
C ILE A 199 -5.92 5.69 -18.20
N ASP A 200 -5.09 4.95 -18.97
CA ASP A 200 -4.04 5.50 -19.81
C ASP A 200 -4.52 5.55 -21.26
N MET A 201 -4.61 6.74 -21.82
CA MET A 201 -5.00 6.99 -23.20
C MET A 201 -3.79 7.06 -24.14
N GLY A 202 -2.60 6.72 -23.66
CA GLY A 202 -1.36 6.84 -24.41
C GLY A 202 -1.04 8.31 -24.74
N MET A 203 -0.83 8.61 -26.00
CA MET A 203 -0.52 9.98 -26.45
C MET A 203 -1.62 11.01 -26.14
N ASN A 204 -2.83 10.56 -25.82
CA ASN A 204 -3.96 11.42 -25.46
C ASN A 204 -4.07 11.68 -23.94
N GLY A 205 -3.08 11.27 -23.15
CA GLY A 205 -3.02 11.55 -21.73
C GLY A 205 -3.73 10.52 -20.88
N ILE A 206 -4.38 10.96 -19.81
CA ILE A 206 -5.15 10.12 -18.88
C ILE A 206 -6.60 10.57 -18.79
N ASP A 207 -7.48 9.63 -18.48
CA ASP A 207 -8.87 9.89 -18.10
C ASP A 207 -9.18 9.28 -16.73
N ILE A 208 -10.06 9.92 -15.96
CA ILE A 208 -10.68 9.32 -14.80
C ILE A 208 -12.03 8.73 -15.20
N TRP A 209 -12.19 7.45 -14.90
CA TRP A 209 -13.40 6.69 -15.13
C TRP A 209 -14.02 6.26 -13.81
N LYS A 210 -15.32 5.95 -13.84
CA LYS A 210 -16.04 5.37 -12.72
C LYS A 210 -16.82 4.13 -13.15
N THR A 211 -17.14 3.28 -12.18
CA THR A 211 -17.88 2.04 -12.43
C THR A 211 -18.77 1.66 -11.25
N ASP A 212 -19.93 1.09 -11.57
CA ASP A 212 -20.79 0.34 -10.65
C ASP A 212 -20.55 -1.18 -10.77
N GLY A 213 -19.53 -1.60 -11.50
CA GLY A 213 -19.21 -3.00 -11.79
C GLY A 213 -19.93 -3.57 -13.01
N THR A 214 -20.72 -2.77 -13.73
CA THR A 214 -21.37 -3.18 -15.00
C THR A 214 -20.70 -2.51 -16.20
N THR A 215 -20.87 -3.09 -17.38
CA THR A 215 -20.35 -2.51 -18.63
C THR A 215 -21.01 -1.15 -18.95
N SER A 216 -22.32 -1.01 -18.67
CA SER A 216 -23.08 0.23 -18.91
C SER A 216 -22.77 1.32 -17.88
N GLY A 217 -22.56 0.95 -16.62
CA GLY A 217 -22.20 1.88 -15.55
C GLY A 217 -20.70 2.20 -15.49
N THR A 218 -19.89 1.56 -16.33
CA THR A 218 -18.47 1.91 -16.49
C THR A 218 -18.35 3.01 -17.54
N VAL A 219 -18.18 4.24 -17.09
CA VAL A 219 -18.23 5.46 -17.90
C VAL A 219 -17.10 6.42 -17.53
N LYS A 220 -16.78 7.33 -18.44
CA LYS A 220 -15.85 8.42 -18.16
C LYS A 220 -16.44 9.37 -17.12
N ALA A 221 -15.72 9.62 -16.04
CA ALA A 221 -16.17 10.46 -14.93
C ALA A 221 -15.94 11.96 -15.19
N THR A 222 -14.88 12.29 -15.94
CA THR A 222 -14.52 13.68 -16.22
C THR A 222 -14.14 13.83 -17.69
N ASN A 223 -14.25 15.04 -18.23
CA ASN A 223 -13.62 15.34 -19.50
C ASN A 223 -12.10 15.36 -19.31
N THR A 224 -11.35 14.76 -20.22
CA THR A 224 -9.89 14.73 -20.18
C THR A 224 -9.34 16.16 -20.16
N VAL A 225 -8.54 16.45 -19.18
CA VAL A 225 -7.95 17.78 -18.99
C VAL A 225 -6.44 17.76 -19.26
N CYS A 226 -5.87 16.56 -19.39
CA CYS A 226 -4.44 16.39 -19.61
C CYS A 226 -4.18 15.70 -20.96
N TYR A 227 -3.64 16.44 -21.90
CA TYR A 227 -3.53 16.07 -23.34
C TYR A 227 -2.10 15.67 -23.75
N ASN A 228 -1.25 15.21 -22.85
CA ASN A 228 0.14 14.89 -23.21
C ASN A 228 0.52 13.48 -22.75
N VAL A 229 1.44 12.85 -23.47
CA VAL A 229 2.06 11.54 -23.15
C VAL A 229 2.61 11.42 -21.72
N ASN A 230 2.83 12.52 -21.07
CA ASN A 230 3.39 12.59 -19.72
C ASN A 230 2.35 12.86 -18.63
N CYS A 231 1.06 12.71 -18.90
CA CYS A 231 0.05 12.88 -17.87
C CYS A 231 0.03 11.68 -16.93
N GLY A 232 -0.08 11.94 -15.64
CA GLY A 232 -0.14 10.91 -14.61
C GLY A 232 -1.04 11.32 -13.46
N PHE A 233 -1.62 10.36 -12.79
CA PHE A 233 -2.31 10.52 -11.51
C PHE A 233 -1.94 9.28 -10.70
N GLY A 234 -1.10 9.47 -9.70
CA GLY A 234 -0.55 8.41 -8.87
C GLY A 234 -1.60 7.77 -7.95
N LYS A 235 -1.16 7.07 -6.91
CA LYS A 235 -2.05 6.57 -5.88
C LYS A 235 -2.64 7.76 -5.11
N PRO A 236 -3.96 7.98 -5.13
CA PRO A 236 -4.55 9.13 -4.46
C PRO A 236 -4.74 8.87 -2.96
N ILE A 237 -4.73 9.96 -2.21
CA ILE A 237 -5.15 10.04 -0.80
C ILE A 237 -6.38 10.92 -0.72
N GLU A 238 -7.26 10.63 0.23
CA GLU A 238 -8.44 11.45 0.52
C GLU A 238 -8.13 12.51 1.58
N TYR A 239 -8.59 13.75 1.33
CA TYR A 239 -8.54 14.82 2.30
C TYR A 239 -9.69 15.80 2.05
N ASN A 240 -10.52 16.06 3.09
CA ASN A 240 -11.67 16.97 3.04
C ASN A 240 -12.61 16.74 1.84
N GLY A 241 -12.92 15.46 1.54
CA GLY A 241 -13.83 15.08 0.46
C GLY A 241 -13.29 15.28 -0.95
N SER A 242 -12.00 15.52 -1.10
CA SER A 242 -11.27 15.56 -2.37
C SER A 242 -10.13 14.55 -2.36
N PHE A 243 -9.65 14.17 -3.53
CA PHE A 243 -8.51 13.25 -3.68
C PHE A 243 -7.29 13.96 -4.22
N TYR A 244 -6.14 13.68 -3.65
CA TYR A 244 -4.87 14.29 -4.02
C TYR A 244 -3.84 13.22 -4.38
N ALA A 245 -3.11 13.45 -5.45
CA ALA A 245 -2.05 12.55 -5.89
C ALA A 245 -0.91 13.30 -6.55
N ALA A 246 0.29 12.72 -6.47
CA ALA A 246 1.38 13.11 -7.35
C ALA A 246 1.05 12.74 -8.79
N GLY A 247 1.24 13.64 -9.72
CA GLY A 247 0.96 13.36 -11.11
C GLY A 247 1.60 14.36 -12.07
N TYR A 248 1.73 13.97 -13.32
CA TYR A 248 2.25 14.85 -14.36
C TYR A 248 1.09 15.63 -14.98
N TRP A 249 1.25 16.95 -15.11
CA TRP A 249 0.19 17.84 -15.59
C TRP A 249 0.66 18.68 -16.78
N ASN A 250 0.20 18.32 -17.98
CA ASN A 250 0.47 19.07 -19.22
C ASN A 250 1.95 19.52 -19.34
N ASN A 251 2.17 20.81 -19.52
CA ASN A 251 3.51 21.42 -19.63
C ASN A 251 4.03 21.99 -18.29
N GLN A 252 3.50 21.54 -17.16
CA GLN A 252 3.88 22.02 -15.83
C GLN A 252 4.67 20.99 -15.01
N GLY A 253 4.93 19.81 -15.59
CA GLY A 253 5.72 18.78 -14.94
C GLY A 253 4.94 17.93 -13.95
N SER A 254 5.65 17.23 -13.07
CA SER A 254 5.05 16.39 -12.01
C SER A 254 4.79 17.24 -10.78
N GLU A 255 3.51 17.40 -10.43
CA GLU A 255 3.01 18.27 -9.38
C GLU A 255 1.93 17.55 -8.55
N VAL A 256 1.37 18.21 -7.53
CA VAL A 256 0.21 17.70 -6.81
C VAL A 256 -1.06 18.01 -7.59
N LEU A 257 -1.79 16.97 -7.92
CA LEU A 257 -3.09 17.05 -8.59
C LEU A 257 -4.20 16.82 -7.58
N MET A 258 -5.36 17.42 -7.84
CA MET A 258 -6.58 17.29 -7.05
C MET A 258 -7.72 16.76 -7.94
N TYR A 259 -8.53 15.87 -7.39
CA TYR A 259 -9.77 15.39 -7.98
C TYR A 259 -10.93 15.65 -7.02
N ASP A 260 -11.94 16.35 -7.49
CA ASP A 260 -13.17 16.68 -6.75
C ASP A 260 -14.42 16.63 -7.67
N SER A 261 -15.53 17.24 -7.24
CA SER A 261 -16.76 17.32 -8.04
C SER A 261 -16.61 18.09 -9.36
N SER A 262 -15.60 18.94 -9.48
CA SER A 262 -15.26 19.67 -10.71
C SER A 262 -14.40 18.84 -11.67
N GLY A 263 -13.86 17.73 -11.21
CA GLY A 263 -12.98 16.83 -11.94
C GLY A 263 -11.51 16.93 -11.53
N LEU A 264 -10.62 16.48 -12.42
CA LEU A 264 -9.17 16.49 -12.20
C LEU A 264 -8.59 17.86 -12.53
N SER A 265 -7.80 18.40 -11.61
CA SER A 265 -7.15 19.71 -11.74
C SER A 265 -5.75 19.71 -11.14
N LEU A 266 -4.95 20.70 -11.49
CA LEU A 266 -3.68 20.99 -10.81
C LEU A 266 -3.98 21.73 -9.50
N LEU A 267 -3.49 21.25 -8.37
CA LEU A 267 -3.58 21.97 -7.11
C LEU A 267 -2.71 23.22 -7.15
N VAL A 268 -1.45 23.05 -7.48
CA VAL A 268 -0.46 24.14 -7.56
C VAL A 268 0.76 23.69 -8.36
N ASP A 269 1.33 24.60 -9.16
CA ASP A 269 2.65 24.42 -9.77
C ASP A 269 3.72 24.92 -8.79
N LEU A 270 4.38 23.98 -8.12
CA LEU A 270 5.42 24.29 -7.13
C LEU A 270 6.79 24.60 -7.75
N SER A 271 6.94 24.32 -9.05
CA SER A 271 8.21 24.51 -9.76
C SER A 271 7.99 25.16 -11.14
N PRO A 272 7.41 26.37 -11.17
CA PRO A 272 7.01 27.00 -12.42
C PRO A 272 8.17 27.28 -13.38
N GLY A 273 7.88 27.21 -14.68
CA GLY A 273 8.81 27.49 -15.76
C GLY A 273 9.47 26.26 -16.36
N THR A 274 10.47 26.49 -17.19
CA THR A 274 11.18 25.45 -17.95
C THR A 274 12.68 25.48 -17.68
N ARG A 275 13.33 24.35 -17.86
CA ARG A 275 14.78 24.20 -17.93
C ARG A 275 15.12 23.45 -19.21
N PHE A 276 15.93 24.05 -20.09
CA PHE A 276 16.24 23.46 -21.39
C PHE A 276 15.00 23.07 -22.22
N SER A 277 13.97 23.95 -22.20
CA SER A 277 12.67 23.74 -22.87
C SER A 277 11.83 22.57 -22.31
N VAL A 278 12.21 21.98 -21.18
CA VAL A 278 11.45 20.96 -20.45
C VAL A 278 10.80 21.61 -19.22
N PRO A 279 9.50 21.32 -18.93
CA PRO A 279 8.87 21.80 -17.72
C PRO A 279 9.69 21.42 -16.48
N ARG A 280 9.82 22.34 -15.55
CA ARG A 280 10.33 22.00 -14.22
C ARG A 280 9.31 21.12 -13.52
N THR A 281 9.75 20.39 -12.53
CA THR A 281 8.90 19.43 -11.82
C THR A 281 9.26 19.44 -10.33
N SER A 282 8.24 19.48 -9.48
CA SER A 282 8.41 19.36 -8.04
C SER A 282 8.53 17.91 -7.58
N ASN A 283 8.13 16.94 -8.43
CA ASN A 283 8.17 15.50 -8.16
C ASN A 283 7.64 15.15 -6.75
N PRO A 284 6.40 15.49 -6.41
CA PRO A 284 5.86 15.17 -5.10
C PRO A 284 5.84 13.66 -4.87
N SER A 285 6.09 13.27 -3.63
CA SER A 285 6.10 11.86 -3.23
C SER A 285 5.65 11.69 -1.79
N ASN A 286 5.24 10.47 -1.42
CA ASN A 286 4.84 10.13 -0.06
C ASN A 286 3.75 11.07 0.51
N LEU A 287 2.64 11.22 -0.21
CA LEU A 287 1.52 12.01 0.28
C LEU A 287 0.89 11.30 1.48
N ILE A 288 0.76 12.01 2.60
CA ILE A 288 0.20 11.53 3.87
C ILE A 288 -0.75 12.59 4.41
N VAL A 289 -1.92 12.18 4.92
CA VAL A 289 -2.82 13.08 5.67
C VAL A 289 -2.53 12.91 7.15
N HIS A 290 -2.23 14.01 7.83
CA HIS A 290 -2.02 14.06 9.26
C HIS A 290 -2.32 15.45 9.79
N ASP A 291 -3.02 15.57 10.95
CA ASP A 291 -3.37 16.81 11.64
C ASP A 291 -3.95 17.91 10.72
N ASP A 292 -5.01 17.56 9.99
CA ASP A 292 -5.68 18.47 9.06
C ASP A 292 -4.77 19.06 7.96
N TRP A 293 -3.68 18.35 7.62
CA TRP A 293 -2.77 18.70 6.54
C TRP A 293 -2.47 17.50 5.64
N ILE A 294 -2.26 17.80 4.37
CA ILE A 294 -1.59 16.91 3.44
C ILE A 294 -0.09 17.19 3.52
N TRP A 295 0.71 16.19 3.86
CA TRP A 295 2.16 16.26 3.93
C TRP A 295 2.77 15.49 2.77
N PHE A 296 3.84 16.02 2.18
CA PHE A 296 4.54 15.36 1.08
C PHE A 296 5.96 15.90 0.88
N LEU A 297 6.81 15.07 0.32
CA LEU A 297 8.15 15.45 -0.09
C LEU A 297 8.14 15.97 -1.52
N THR A 298 8.97 16.98 -1.82
CA THR A 298 9.15 17.49 -3.19
C THR A 298 10.58 17.32 -3.64
N GLY A 299 10.78 17.17 -4.95
CA GLY A 299 12.09 17.16 -5.60
C GLY A 299 12.46 18.55 -6.08
N GLY A 300 13.47 19.17 -5.44
CA GLY A 300 13.95 20.48 -5.78
C GLY A 300 13.41 21.60 -4.88
N ASN A 301 14.31 22.40 -4.32
CA ASN A 301 13.93 23.62 -3.62
C ASN A 301 13.54 24.67 -4.66
N PRO A 302 12.28 25.14 -4.68
CA PRO A 302 11.85 26.16 -5.65
C PRO A 302 12.63 27.46 -5.54
N SER A 303 13.23 27.75 -4.38
CA SER A 303 14.00 28.99 -4.14
C SER A 303 15.50 28.87 -4.44
N SER A 304 16.11 27.67 -4.33
CA SER A 304 17.55 27.47 -4.50
C SER A 304 17.95 26.48 -5.61
N GLY A 305 16.97 25.75 -6.17
CA GLY A 305 17.20 24.84 -7.30
C GLY A 305 17.85 23.49 -6.97
N ASN A 306 18.26 23.21 -5.73
CA ASN A 306 19.04 22.03 -5.36
C ASN A 306 18.71 21.54 -3.93
N GLY A 307 17.48 21.14 -3.65
CA GLY A 307 17.18 20.53 -2.36
C GLY A 307 15.77 19.96 -2.35
N TYR A 308 15.54 18.98 -1.52
CA TYR A 308 14.20 18.42 -1.28
C TYR A 308 13.60 19.13 -0.08
N CYS A 309 12.26 19.30 -0.10
CA CYS A 309 11.54 19.91 1.01
C CYS A 309 10.35 19.03 1.40
N LEU A 310 10.08 19.01 2.70
CA LEU A 310 8.80 18.57 3.23
C LEU A 310 7.84 19.77 3.10
N TYR A 311 6.72 19.54 2.41
CA TYR A 311 5.62 20.47 2.23
C TYR A 311 4.42 20.06 3.04
N ARG A 312 3.58 21.03 3.35
CA ARG A 312 2.22 20.79 3.82
C ARG A 312 1.20 21.60 3.01
N SER A 313 -0.01 21.08 2.90
CA SER A 313 -1.12 21.70 2.19
C SER A 313 -2.43 21.51 2.96
N ASN A 314 -3.25 22.55 3.02
CA ASN A 314 -4.63 22.47 3.49
C ASN A 314 -5.63 22.18 2.36
N GLY A 315 -5.15 21.64 1.23
CA GLY A 315 -5.95 21.35 0.05
C GLY A 315 -6.17 22.54 -0.88
N THR A 316 -5.55 23.70 -0.61
CA THR A 316 -5.62 24.88 -1.48
C THR A 316 -4.23 25.27 -1.99
N ALA A 317 -4.17 25.93 -3.16
CA ALA A 317 -2.90 26.42 -3.71
C ALA A 317 -2.21 27.42 -2.75
N ALA A 318 -2.97 28.33 -2.16
CA ALA A 318 -2.45 29.33 -1.21
C ALA A 318 -1.98 28.71 0.11
N GLY A 319 -2.61 27.62 0.55
CA GLY A 319 -2.27 26.88 1.76
C GLY A 319 -1.19 25.83 1.53
N THR A 320 -0.65 25.70 0.32
CA THR A 320 0.43 24.76 0.01
C THR A 320 1.77 25.46 0.17
N THR A 321 2.53 25.12 1.21
CA THR A 321 3.76 25.82 1.59
C THR A 321 4.88 24.87 2.00
N PRO A 322 6.16 25.24 1.77
CA PRO A 322 7.26 24.48 2.33
C PRO A 322 7.24 24.58 3.86
N PHE A 323 7.47 23.47 4.52
CA PHE A 323 7.56 23.38 5.97
C PHE A 323 9.02 23.34 6.42
N VAL A 324 9.81 22.40 5.88
CA VAL A 324 11.23 22.29 6.12
C VAL A 324 11.95 21.77 4.88
N CYS A 325 13.11 22.32 4.58
CA CYS A 325 13.95 21.92 3.45
C CYS A 325 15.22 21.18 3.89
N ASP A 326 16.03 20.81 2.91
CA ASP A 326 17.21 19.94 3.06
C ASP A 326 16.84 18.51 3.52
N THR A 327 15.63 18.05 3.12
CA THR A 327 15.19 16.69 3.31
C THR A 327 15.78 15.76 2.24
N ASN A 328 15.75 14.45 2.45
CA ASN A 328 16.02 13.50 1.38
C ASN A 328 14.76 13.28 0.50
N LYS A 329 14.94 12.62 -0.63
CA LYS A 329 13.86 12.38 -1.60
C LYS A 329 12.85 11.32 -1.14
N TYR A 330 13.25 10.44 -0.25
CA TYR A 330 12.50 9.22 0.09
C TYR A 330 12.41 9.08 1.61
N GLY A 331 11.33 8.47 2.06
CA GLY A 331 11.12 8.17 3.47
C GLY A 331 10.42 9.31 4.21
N LEU A 332 9.13 9.43 3.98
CA LEU A 332 8.18 10.10 4.85
C LEU A 332 7.20 9.05 5.35
N GLU A 333 7.09 8.91 6.65
CA GLU A 333 6.22 7.93 7.29
C GLU A 333 5.55 8.54 8.51
N LEU A 334 4.29 8.22 8.73
CA LEU A 334 3.56 8.56 9.95
C LEU A 334 3.70 7.40 10.93
N PHE A 335 4.23 7.67 12.11
CA PHE A 335 4.38 6.69 13.17
C PHE A 335 4.21 7.35 14.53
N ASN A 336 3.40 6.76 15.42
CA ASN A 336 3.09 7.29 16.75
C ASN A 336 2.69 8.78 16.73
N ASP A 337 1.82 9.16 15.79
CA ASP A 337 1.29 10.52 15.62
C ASP A 337 2.34 11.59 15.31
N GLU A 338 3.51 11.17 14.82
CA GLU A 338 4.60 12.05 14.35
C GLU A 338 5.04 11.65 12.93
N LEU A 339 5.46 12.62 12.15
CA LEU A 339 6.01 12.38 10.81
C LEU A 339 7.52 12.21 10.89
N TYR A 340 8.02 11.10 10.40
CA TYR A 340 9.45 10.78 10.33
C TYR A 340 9.98 10.95 8.91
N PHE A 341 11.18 11.52 8.80
CA PHE A 341 11.82 11.79 7.50
C PHE A 341 13.34 11.93 7.64
N GLY A 342 14.04 11.86 6.52
CA GLY A 342 15.47 12.13 6.46
C GLY A 342 15.74 13.60 6.20
N ARG A 343 16.69 14.21 6.95
CA ARG A 343 17.08 15.61 6.77
C ARG A 343 18.55 15.82 7.09
N SER A 344 19.20 16.74 6.33
CA SER A 344 20.54 17.24 6.60
C SER A 344 20.45 18.66 7.17
N ALA A 345 20.93 18.88 8.38
CA ALA A 345 20.94 20.20 9.01
C ALA A 345 22.08 20.34 10.02
N ASN A 346 22.47 21.57 10.32
CA ASN A 346 23.46 21.90 11.35
C ASN A 346 24.84 21.26 11.13
N GLY A 347 25.26 21.07 9.89
CA GLY A 347 26.54 20.42 9.56
C GLY A 347 26.54 18.90 9.75
N LYS A 348 25.40 18.32 10.06
CA LYS A 348 25.17 16.87 10.07
C LYS A 348 24.78 16.40 8.68
N GLY A 349 25.06 15.15 8.35
CA GLY A 349 24.56 14.52 7.15
C GLY A 349 23.04 14.25 7.19
N TYR A 350 22.55 13.40 6.29
CA TYR A 350 21.14 13.00 6.30
C TYR A 350 20.91 12.00 7.44
N GLU A 351 20.24 12.48 8.48
CA GLU A 351 19.91 11.74 9.69
C GLU A 351 18.38 11.60 9.83
N LEU A 352 17.92 10.75 10.77
CA LEU A 352 16.50 10.58 11.08
C LEU A 352 15.99 11.77 11.88
N TRP A 353 14.96 12.41 11.36
CA TRP A 353 14.23 13.53 11.99
C TRP A 353 12.77 13.16 12.16
N LYS A 354 12.12 13.83 13.10
CA LYS A 354 10.67 13.75 13.30
C LYS A 354 10.06 15.12 13.49
N THR A 355 8.75 15.21 13.30
CA THR A 355 7.97 16.43 13.55
C THR A 355 6.55 16.08 13.98
N ASP A 356 6.03 16.87 14.91
CA ASP A 356 4.63 16.94 15.34
C ASP A 356 3.82 17.98 14.51
N GLY A 357 4.35 18.44 13.37
CA GLY A 357 3.75 19.50 12.56
C GLY A 357 4.12 20.93 13.01
N THR A 358 4.89 21.11 14.11
CA THR A 358 5.38 22.40 14.57
C THR A 358 6.89 22.56 14.31
N THR A 359 7.34 23.81 14.22
CA THR A 359 8.78 24.09 14.07
C THR A 359 9.56 23.66 15.32
N SER A 360 9.02 23.83 16.52
CA SER A 360 9.64 23.45 17.79
C SER A 360 9.70 21.93 17.98
N GLY A 361 8.69 21.19 17.51
CA GLY A 361 8.64 19.73 17.52
C GLY A 361 9.40 19.07 16.37
N THR A 362 10.01 19.88 15.48
CA THR A 362 10.85 19.34 14.41
C THR A 362 12.28 19.15 14.90
N VAL A 363 12.61 17.91 15.27
CA VAL A 363 13.87 17.56 15.94
C VAL A 363 14.57 16.37 15.27
N MET A 364 15.88 16.32 15.38
CA MET A 364 16.67 15.16 15.01
C MET A 364 16.51 14.07 16.08
N VAL A 365 16.08 12.88 15.66
CA VAL A 365 15.91 11.74 16.57
C VAL A 365 17.26 11.26 17.07
N LYS A 366 18.21 11.11 16.15
CA LYS A 366 19.57 10.69 16.50
C LYS A 366 20.57 11.05 15.40
N ASP A 367 21.77 11.48 15.79
CA ASP A 367 22.97 11.57 14.94
C ASP A 367 23.58 10.16 14.85
N ILE A 368 23.09 9.37 13.89
CA ILE A 368 23.45 7.96 13.74
C ILE A 368 24.86 7.85 13.16
N ASN A 369 25.13 8.67 12.12
CA ASN A 369 26.46 8.74 11.52
C ASN A 369 27.10 10.09 11.89
N THR A 370 27.81 10.10 13.02
CA THR A 370 28.32 11.31 13.66
C THR A 370 29.13 12.22 12.74
N GLY A 371 28.91 13.54 12.87
CA GLY A 371 29.57 14.56 12.05
C GLY A 371 28.82 14.85 10.75
N SER A 372 29.53 15.00 9.64
CA SER A 372 28.94 15.29 8.31
C SER A 372 28.54 14.04 7.52
N GLY A 373 28.72 12.84 8.09
CA GLY A 373 28.30 11.59 7.48
C GLY A 373 26.78 11.49 7.42
N SER A 374 26.24 10.76 6.43
CA SER A 374 24.80 10.55 6.26
C SER A 374 24.44 9.11 6.59
N ALA A 375 23.49 8.90 7.50
CA ALA A 375 22.94 7.59 7.83
C ALA A 375 21.83 7.17 6.83
N LEU A 376 20.98 8.09 6.43
CA LEU A 376 19.83 7.80 5.56
C LEU A 376 20.12 8.01 4.06
N GLY A 377 21.36 7.80 3.63
CA GLY A 377 21.77 8.06 2.26
C GLY A 377 22.02 9.55 2.00
N ASN A 378 22.32 9.91 0.75
CA ASN A 378 22.43 11.31 0.33
C ASN A 378 21.18 11.73 -0.42
N GLN A 379 21.12 13.01 -0.83
CA GLN A 379 19.99 13.57 -1.61
C GLN A 379 19.63 12.79 -2.88
N TYR A 380 20.49 11.91 -3.38
CA TYR A 380 20.29 11.07 -4.57
C TYR A 380 20.09 9.59 -4.25
N GLY A 381 20.35 9.18 -3.01
CA GLY A 381 20.26 7.78 -2.57
C GLY A 381 19.02 7.54 -1.72
N SER A 382 18.25 6.54 -2.08
CA SER A 382 17.05 6.12 -1.38
C SER A 382 17.38 5.44 -0.05
N ALA A 383 16.73 5.85 1.02
CA ALA A 383 16.40 4.90 2.08
C ALA A 383 15.56 3.79 1.42
N ARG A 384 16.11 2.58 1.29
CA ARG A 384 15.43 1.48 0.60
C ARG A 384 14.26 0.92 1.39
N LEU A 385 14.32 1.06 2.71
CA LEU A 385 13.25 0.71 3.64
C LEU A 385 12.94 1.93 4.49
N PHE A 386 11.68 2.31 4.53
CA PHE A 386 11.13 3.30 5.45
C PHE A 386 9.65 2.96 5.61
N THR A 387 9.30 2.27 6.69
CA THR A 387 7.96 1.74 6.91
C THR A 387 7.72 1.47 8.39
N SER A 388 6.49 1.56 8.81
CA SER A 388 6.08 1.33 10.18
C SER A 388 5.28 0.03 10.35
N THR A 389 5.30 -0.48 11.56
CA THR A 389 4.32 -1.41 12.13
C THR A 389 3.64 -0.70 13.30
N ASP A 390 2.74 -1.38 14.01
CA ASP A 390 2.08 -0.79 15.18
C ASP A 390 3.07 -0.41 16.29
N ASP A 391 4.21 -1.13 16.40
CA ASP A 391 5.16 -0.98 17.49
C ASP A 391 6.44 -0.24 17.12
N TYR A 392 6.85 -0.27 15.84
CA TYR A 392 8.16 0.22 15.43
C TYR A 392 8.15 0.85 14.04
N LEU A 393 8.95 1.91 13.88
CA LEU A 393 9.38 2.42 12.58
C LEU A 393 10.68 1.72 12.17
N TYR A 394 10.71 1.12 10.99
CA TYR A 394 11.88 0.47 10.39
C TYR A 394 12.44 1.33 9.26
N PHE A 395 13.76 1.45 9.21
CA PHE A 395 14.45 2.22 8.18
C PHE A 395 15.83 1.63 7.86
N SER A 396 16.29 1.82 6.63
CA SER A 396 17.63 1.40 6.24
C SER A 396 18.65 2.49 6.54
N VAL A 397 19.78 2.08 7.11
CA VAL A 397 20.92 2.94 7.47
C VAL A 397 22.13 2.50 6.69
N LYS A 398 22.82 3.45 6.08
CA LYS A 398 24.10 3.21 5.41
C LYS A 398 25.21 3.11 6.44
N THR A 399 25.91 1.97 6.48
CA THR A 399 26.97 1.68 7.47
C THR A 399 28.37 1.75 6.89
N GLY A 400 28.53 1.88 5.57
CA GLY A 400 29.80 1.92 4.88
C GLY A 400 29.79 2.73 3.58
N THR A 401 30.78 2.52 2.73
CA THR A 401 30.99 3.30 1.50
C THR A 401 30.36 2.69 0.25
N THR A 402 29.96 1.42 0.30
CA THR A 402 29.38 0.70 -0.84
C THR A 402 27.85 0.66 -0.74
N LEU A 403 27.17 0.33 -1.85
CA LEU A 403 25.71 0.19 -1.89
C LEU A 403 25.21 -1.06 -1.13
N SER A 404 26.10 -2.00 -0.81
CA SER A 404 25.81 -3.21 -0.04
C SER A 404 25.95 -3.03 1.48
N ASP A 405 26.48 -1.90 1.94
CA ASP A 405 26.73 -1.62 3.35
C ASP A 405 25.50 -0.96 3.98
N GLU A 406 24.37 -1.65 3.97
CA GLU A 406 23.13 -1.20 4.60
C GLU A 406 22.73 -2.12 5.75
N ALA A 407 22.25 -1.53 6.83
CA ALA A 407 21.62 -2.21 7.95
C ALA A 407 20.20 -1.74 8.16
N ILE A 408 19.32 -2.61 8.64
CA ILE A 408 17.96 -2.23 9.02
C ILE A 408 17.99 -1.83 10.49
N TRP A 409 17.49 -0.65 10.76
CA TRP A 409 17.33 -0.07 12.08
C TRP A 409 15.84 0.08 12.41
N ARG A 410 15.53 0.19 13.68
CA ARG A 410 14.18 0.51 14.16
C ARG A 410 14.24 1.53 15.30
N THR A 411 13.15 2.28 15.47
CA THR A 411 12.86 3.12 16.64
C THR A 411 11.44 2.85 17.11
N ASP A 412 11.18 3.03 18.37
CA ASP A 412 9.90 3.01 19.06
C ASP A 412 9.30 4.42 19.14
#